data_55810c2e3130abb94e765b2907554ef9
#
_entry.id   55810c2e3130abb94e765b2907554ef9
#
_cell.length_a   1.000
_cell.length_b   1.000
_cell.length_c   1.000
_cell.angle_alpha   90.00
_cell.angle_beta   90.00
_cell.angle_gamma   90.00
#
_symmetry.space_group_name_H-M   'P 1'
#
loop_
_entity.id
_entity.type
_entity.pdbx_description
1 polymer ?
#
loop_
_entity_poly.entity_id
_entity_poly.type
_entity_poly.pdbx_seq_one_letter_code
_entity_poly.pdbx_strand_id
1 'polypeptide(L)'
;MTQILVHTWQIVCHAGPVTLAIDRLSPLLERFRVRTRLFHTGPLCGVTTFAAQPGRGFLHVLRRGEMDVTHQGAGGRLEKTHVSSPALLFYPRPLEHAFHNAPTEDSDFACATLEFEGGPDHPLVRTLPPVVVVPLAEVDTLGPALELLFAEIDNVRCGNRLLADRMFEVVLIQLYRWLLAHGDDVDLPAGLLTGLADRRLAAALVALHQEPGRPWTLTTMAREAAMSRSSFAARFKELVGQTPVEYLTQWRITVAQDRLRAVASGARTARELGYASPAAFSRAFSQRVGRSPRSWLTDLAESDVDIAHDHPQQRR
;
A
#
# COMPACT_ATOMS: atom_id res chain seq x y z
N MET A 1 3.08 56.02 24.60
CA MET A 1 2.67 55.77 23.17
C MET A 1 3.83 55.06 22.48
N THR A 2 3.75 53.76 22.42
CA THR A 2 4.79 52.91 21.80
C THR A 2 4.22 52.37 20.49
N GLN A 3 4.75 52.87 19.37
CA GLN A 3 4.40 52.40 18.03
C GLN A 3 5.04 51.02 17.78
N ILE A 4 4.19 50.03 17.53
CA ILE A 4 4.60 48.72 17.07
C ILE A 4 4.75 48.79 15.55
N LEU A 5 5.99 48.70 15.05
CA LEU A 5 6.31 48.60 13.65
C LEU A 5 6.01 47.15 13.17
N VAL A 6 4.95 46.99 12.41
CA VAL A 6 4.64 45.73 11.70
C VAL A 6 5.48 45.70 10.44
N HIS A 7 6.50 44.85 10.44
CA HIS A 7 7.28 44.55 9.22
C HIS A 7 6.50 43.57 8.37
N THR A 8 5.97 44.07 7.25
CA THR A 8 5.35 43.24 6.21
C THR A 8 6.46 42.58 5.43
N TRP A 9 6.66 41.25 5.61
CA TRP A 9 7.53 40.45 4.75
C TRP A 9 6.81 40.21 3.43
N GLN A 10 7.20 40.90 2.36
CA GLN A 10 6.85 40.54 1.00
C GLN A 10 7.73 39.38 0.58
N ILE A 11 7.17 38.15 0.63
CA ILE A 11 7.80 36.98 0.02
C ILE A 11 7.62 37.10 -1.48
N VAL A 12 8.63 37.52 -2.20
CA VAL A 12 8.68 37.46 -3.67
C VAL A 12 8.97 36.01 -4.04
N CYS A 13 7.92 35.23 -4.25
CA CYS A 13 8.02 33.89 -4.85
C CYS A 13 8.42 34.03 -6.31
N HIS A 14 9.68 33.85 -6.64
CA HIS A 14 10.11 33.55 -8.01
C HIS A 14 9.70 32.11 -8.32
N ALA A 15 8.45 31.92 -8.73
CA ALA A 15 7.97 30.65 -9.28
C ALA A 15 8.53 30.51 -10.70
N GLY A 16 9.70 29.85 -10.83
CA GLY A 16 10.03 29.16 -12.08
C GLY A 16 8.96 28.09 -12.35
N PRO A 17 8.84 27.56 -13.59
CA PRO A 17 7.84 26.54 -13.89
C PRO A 17 8.10 25.32 -13.01
N VAL A 18 7.38 25.22 -11.90
CA VAL A 18 7.31 24.00 -11.08
C VAL A 18 6.56 23.01 -11.98
N THR A 19 7.31 22.14 -12.62
CA THR A 19 6.72 20.91 -13.17
C THR A 19 6.20 20.15 -11.95
N LEU A 20 4.90 20.33 -11.67
CA LEU A 20 4.24 19.62 -10.57
C LEU A 20 4.43 18.13 -10.84
N ALA A 21 5.29 17.51 -10.07
CA ALA A 21 5.45 16.06 -10.12
C ALA A 21 4.06 15.45 -9.85
N ILE A 22 3.60 14.57 -10.76
CA ILE A 22 2.31 13.90 -10.61
C ILE A 22 2.36 13.10 -9.30
N ASP A 23 1.45 13.40 -8.38
CA ASP A 23 1.29 12.62 -7.16
C ASP A 23 0.60 11.29 -7.51
N ARG A 24 1.39 10.21 -7.47
CA ARG A 24 0.99 8.87 -7.90
C ARG A 24 0.38 8.04 -6.77
N LEU A 25 0.64 8.41 -5.52
CA LEU A 25 0.29 7.62 -4.34
C LEU A 25 -0.90 8.17 -3.56
N SER A 26 -1.00 9.50 -3.40
CA SER A 26 -2.08 10.09 -2.58
C SER A 26 -3.49 9.66 -3.01
N PRO A 27 -3.85 9.61 -4.31
CA PRO A 27 -5.18 9.15 -4.71
C PRO A 27 -5.51 7.71 -4.29
N LEU A 28 -4.48 6.89 -4.10
CA LEU A 28 -4.61 5.51 -3.64
C LEU A 28 -4.68 5.41 -2.12
N LEU A 29 -3.73 6.05 -1.42
CA LEU A 29 -3.60 5.97 0.04
C LEU A 29 -4.68 6.75 0.80
N GLU A 30 -5.22 7.82 0.21
CA GLU A 30 -6.38 8.55 0.76
C GLU A 30 -7.67 7.73 0.67
N ARG A 31 -7.82 6.95 -0.40
CA ARG A 31 -9.00 6.12 -0.63
C ARG A 31 -8.92 4.79 0.11
N PHE A 32 -7.77 4.14 0.06
CA PHE A 32 -7.52 2.83 0.65
C PHE A 32 -6.50 2.99 1.77
N ARG A 33 -7.02 3.23 2.97
CA ARG A 33 -6.17 3.49 4.13
C ARG A 33 -5.38 2.25 4.51
N VAL A 34 -4.18 2.50 4.97
CA VAL A 34 -3.33 1.48 5.59
C VAL A 34 -3.21 1.85 7.06
N ARG A 35 -3.47 0.89 7.93
CA ARG A 35 -3.24 1.04 9.37
C ARG A 35 -2.01 0.25 9.73
N THR A 36 -1.13 0.88 10.47
CA THR A 36 0.06 0.22 11.02
C THR A 36 -0.08 0.06 12.52
N ARG A 37 0.48 -1.00 13.07
CA ARG A 37 0.50 -1.24 14.50
C ARG A 37 1.84 -1.83 14.91
N LEU A 38 2.62 -1.07 15.66
CA LEU A 38 3.85 -1.56 16.29
C LEU A 38 3.51 -2.67 17.28
N PHE A 39 4.21 -3.82 17.19
CA PHE A 39 4.00 -4.95 18.11
C PHE A 39 5.29 -5.49 18.74
N HIS A 40 6.45 -5.18 18.18
CA HIS A 40 7.75 -5.60 18.74
C HIS A 40 8.82 -4.54 18.51
N THR A 41 9.68 -4.37 19.49
CA THR A 41 10.91 -3.56 19.41
C THR A 41 12.01 -4.23 20.21
N GLY A 42 13.25 -4.06 19.78
CA GLY A 42 14.43 -4.62 20.46
C GLY A 42 14.96 -5.90 19.79
N PRO A 43 15.87 -6.60 20.47
CA PRO A 43 16.51 -7.79 19.93
C PRO A 43 15.55 -8.96 19.77
N LEU A 44 15.81 -9.79 18.76
CA LEU A 44 15.21 -11.10 18.58
C LEU A 44 16.33 -12.14 18.60
N CYS A 45 16.18 -13.18 19.41
CA CYS A 45 17.18 -14.24 19.56
C CYS A 45 16.62 -15.59 19.12
N GLY A 46 17.48 -16.46 18.56
CA GLY A 46 17.08 -17.77 18.10
C GLY A 46 16.17 -17.75 16.88
N VAL A 47 15.10 -18.55 16.90
CA VAL A 47 14.11 -18.61 15.81
C VAL A 47 12.82 -17.95 16.29
N THR A 48 12.41 -16.90 15.59
CA THR A 48 11.15 -16.21 15.87
C THR A 48 10.22 -16.36 14.67
N THR A 49 9.07 -17.00 14.86
CA THR A 49 8.07 -17.23 13.81
C THR A 49 6.94 -16.22 13.92
N PHE A 50 6.59 -15.62 12.80
CA PHE A 50 5.44 -14.73 12.62
C PHE A 50 4.37 -15.49 11.83
N ALA A 51 3.31 -15.89 12.49
CA ALA A 51 2.21 -16.63 11.88
C ALA A 51 1.46 -15.73 10.87
N ALA A 52 1.02 -16.32 9.77
CA ALA A 52 0.14 -15.64 8.82
C ALA A 52 -1.18 -15.25 9.52
N GLN A 53 -1.57 -13.98 9.42
CA GLN A 53 -2.82 -13.46 9.98
C GLN A 53 -3.72 -12.97 8.86
N PRO A 54 -4.99 -13.42 8.77
CA PRO A 54 -5.90 -13.00 7.72
C PRO A 54 -5.99 -11.46 7.61
N GLY A 55 -5.85 -10.92 6.39
CA GLY A 55 -5.94 -9.48 6.13
C GLY A 55 -4.75 -8.64 6.60
N ARG A 56 -3.71 -9.24 7.18
CA ARG A 56 -2.54 -8.51 7.70
C ARG A 56 -1.28 -8.82 6.91
N GLY A 57 -0.51 -7.76 6.64
CA GLY A 57 0.88 -7.82 6.23
C GLY A 57 1.80 -7.49 7.40
N PHE A 58 3.10 -7.50 7.13
CA PHE A 58 4.12 -7.13 8.12
C PHE A 58 5.14 -6.18 7.51
N LEU A 59 5.64 -5.27 8.33
CA LEU A 59 6.77 -4.43 8.03
C LEU A 59 7.77 -4.54 9.18
N HIS A 60 8.92 -5.11 8.89
CA HIS A 60 10.01 -5.25 9.84
C HIS A 60 11.16 -4.34 9.44
N VAL A 61 11.73 -3.68 10.39
CA VAL A 61 12.96 -2.87 10.25
C VAL A 61 14.04 -3.57 11.05
N LEU A 62 15.02 -4.15 10.37
CA LEU A 62 16.27 -4.57 10.97
C LEU A 62 17.16 -3.33 11.08
N ARG A 63 17.36 -2.84 12.31
CA ARG A 63 18.15 -1.64 12.59
C ARG A 63 19.64 -1.96 12.66
N ARG A 64 19.98 -3.12 13.23
CA ARG A 64 21.37 -3.62 13.39
C ARG A 64 21.39 -5.13 13.32
N GLY A 65 22.56 -5.68 12.94
CA GLY A 65 22.78 -7.11 12.86
C GLY A 65 22.51 -7.69 11.47
N GLU A 66 22.53 -8.99 11.41
CA GLU A 66 22.24 -9.81 10.23
C GLU A 66 21.33 -10.96 10.61
N MET A 67 20.63 -11.55 9.67
CA MET A 67 19.76 -12.69 9.91
C MET A 67 19.47 -13.49 8.66
N ASP A 68 19.05 -14.73 8.84
CA ASP A 68 18.40 -15.52 7.80
C ASP A 68 16.88 -15.44 7.95
N VAL A 69 16.19 -15.27 6.85
CA VAL A 69 14.72 -15.24 6.80
C VAL A 69 14.23 -16.43 5.99
N THR A 70 13.23 -17.14 6.52
CA THR A 70 12.59 -18.25 5.81
C THR A 70 11.09 -18.01 5.68
N HIS A 71 10.52 -18.33 4.53
CA HIS A 71 9.08 -18.33 4.29
C HIS A 71 8.71 -19.36 3.23
N GLN A 72 7.42 -19.69 3.12
CA GLN A 72 6.94 -20.55 2.05
C GLN A 72 6.78 -19.72 0.77
N GLY A 73 7.58 -20.07 -0.24
CA GLY A 73 7.48 -19.51 -1.58
C GLY A 73 6.37 -20.15 -2.41
N ALA A 74 6.33 -19.78 -3.68
CA ALA A 74 5.40 -20.34 -4.66
C ALA A 74 5.55 -21.86 -4.74
N GLY A 75 4.43 -22.61 -4.61
CA GLY A 75 4.42 -24.07 -4.63
C GLY A 75 4.79 -24.75 -3.31
N GLY A 76 4.81 -24.03 -2.19
CA GLY A 76 5.06 -24.59 -0.85
C GLY A 76 6.52 -24.97 -0.57
N ARG A 77 7.45 -24.52 -1.40
CA ARG A 77 8.89 -24.70 -1.17
C ARG A 77 9.36 -23.66 -0.15
N LEU A 78 10.15 -24.09 0.84
CA LEU A 78 10.79 -23.18 1.78
C LEU A 78 11.87 -22.37 1.04
N GLU A 79 11.69 -21.07 1.02
CA GLU A 79 12.67 -20.10 0.52
C GLU A 79 13.44 -19.50 1.69
N LYS A 80 14.74 -19.31 1.51
CA LYS A 80 15.64 -18.74 2.51
C LYS A 80 16.37 -17.56 1.90
N THR A 81 16.33 -16.42 2.59
CA THR A 81 17.04 -15.20 2.20
C THR A 81 17.97 -14.78 3.36
N HIS A 82 19.23 -14.52 3.04
CA HIS A 82 20.17 -13.95 4.00
C HIS A 82 20.13 -12.43 3.92
N VAL A 83 19.91 -11.76 5.05
CA VAL A 83 19.91 -10.29 5.20
C VAL A 83 21.17 -9.91 5.97
N SER A 84 22.18 -9.42 5.25
CA SER A 84 23.54 -9.15 5.75
C SER A 84 23.76 -7.73 6.27
N SER A 85 22.74 -6.86 6.19
CA SER A 85 22.84 -5.44 6.58
C SER A 85 21.48 -4.92 7.05
N PRO A 86 21.43 -3.77 7.75
CA PRO A 86 20.17 -3.11 8.10
C PRO A 86 19.24 -2.99 6.90
N ALA A 87 18.01 -3.47 7.05
CA ALA A 87 17.06 -3.59 5.95
C ALA A 87 15.59 -3.45 6.39
N LEU A 88 14.74 -3.05 5.44
CA LEU A 88 13.30 -3.22 5.52
C LEU A 88 12.91 -4.57 4.92
N LEU A 89 12.03 -5.30 5.63
CA LEU A 89 11.38 -6.49 5.11
C LEU A 89 9.87 -6.24 5.11
N PHE A 90 9.31 -6.18 3.93
CA PHE A 90 7.89 -5.91 3.73
C PHE A 90 7.17 -7.14 3.21
N TYR A 91 6.28 -7.69 3.99
CA TYR A 91 5.33 -8.74 3.64
C TYR A 91 3.96 -8.12 3.37
N PRO A 92 3.62 -7.84 2.11
CA PRO A 92 2.40 -7.09 1.77
C PRO A 92 1.11 -7.86 2.04
N ARG A 93 1.18 -9.18 2.13
CA ARG A 93 0.05 -10.09 2.33
C ARG A 93 0.32 -11.07 3.47
N PRO A 94 -0.73 -11.72 4.01
CA PRO A 94 -0.54 -12.77 5.00
C PRO A 94 0.43 -13.85 4.52
N LEU A 95 1.57 -13.96 5.18
CA LEU A 95 2.57 -14.98 4.90
C LEU A 95 3.29 -15.34 6.19
N GLU A 96 3.28 -16.64 6.54
CA GLU A 96 4.08 -17.13 7.63
C GLU A 96 5.56 -17.06 7.27
N HIS A 97 6.36 -16.51 8.15
CA HIS A 97 7.80 -16.39 7.98
C HIS A 97 8.52 -16.50 9.32
N ALA A 98 9.79 -16.89 9.29
CA ALA A 98 10.61 -17.02 10.48
C ALA A 98 11.96 -16.31 10.30
N PHE A 99 12.38 -15.63 11.35
CA PHE A 99 13.71 -15.03 11.48
C PHE A 99 14.60 -15.99 12.25
N HIS A 100 15.75 -16.29 11.69
CA HIS A 100 16.79 -17.10 12.29
C HIS A 100 17.96 -16.17 12.60
N ASN A 101 18.03 -15.70 13.83
CA ASN A 101 19.13 -14.88 14.28
C ASN A 101 20.19 -15.77 14.89
N ALA A 102 21.45 -15.50 14.57
CA ALA A 102 22.55 -16.03 15.36
C ALA A 102 22.38 -15.56 16.82
N PRO A 103 22.83 -16.30 17.82
CA PRO A 103 22.71 -15.95 19.23
C PRO A 103 23.64 -14.77 19.60
N THR A 104 23.61 -13.69 18.84
CA THR A 104 24.35 -12.46 19.10
C THR A 104 23.37 -11.42 19.61
N GLU A 105 23.70 -10.76 20.72
CA GLU A 105 22.92 -9.69 21.34
C GLU A 105 22.82 -8.42 20.48
N ASP A 106 23.35 -8.45 19.24
CA ASP A 106 23.54 -7.27 18.40
C ASP A 106 22.40 -6.99 17.42
N SER A 107 21.42 -7.91 17.28
CA SER A 107 20.28 -7.63 16.39
C SER A 107 19.25 -6.74 17.10
N ASP A 108 18.72 -5.76 16.35
CA ASP A 108 17.73 -4.81 16.85
C ASP A 108 16.63 -4.56 15.80
N PHE A 109 15.38 -4.75 16.22
CA PHE A 109 14.22 -4.72 15.35
C PHE A 109 13.16 -3.72 15.79
N ALA A 110 12.42 -3.22 14.82
CA ALA A 110 11.10 -2.65 15.02
C ALA A 110 10.14 -3.32 14.03
N CYS A 111 9.07 -3.92 14.55
CA CYS A 111 8.14 -4.72 13.76
C CYS A 111 6.71 -4.19 13.89
N ALA A 112 6.05 -3.96 12.78
CA ALA A 112 4.66 -3.54 12.73
C ALA A 112 3.81 -4.49 11.86
N THR A 113 2.56 -4.69 12.26
CA THR A 113 1.53 -5.25 11.38
C THR A 113 0.94 -4.16 10.50
N LEU A 114 0.52 -4.54 9.30
CA LEU A 114 -0.10 -3.68 8.31
C LEU A 114 -1.50 -4.22 7.99
N GLU A 115 -2.52 -3.40 8.17
CA GLU A 115 -3.89 -3.71 7.75
C GLU A 115 -4.26 -2.80 6.58
N PHE A 116 -4.37 -3.40 5.40
CA PHE A 116 -4.80 -2.70 4.20
C PHE A 116 -6.32 -2.74 4.09
N GLU A 117 -6.94 -1.58 3.98
CA GLU A 117 -8.38 -1.48 3.76
C GLU A 117 -8.74 -2.11 2.40
N GLY A 118 -9.52 -3.18 2.44
CA GLY A 118 -9.75 -4.03 1.26
C GLY A 118 -8.98 -5.35 1.26
N GLY A 119 -8.09 -5.56 2.24
CA GLY A 119 -7.37 -6.83 2.45
C GLY A 119 -6.40 -7.18 1.31
N PRO A 120 -6.27 -8.47 0.96
CA PRO A 120 -5.31 -8.95 -0.05
C PRO A 120 -5.57 -8.43 -1.47
N ASP A 121 -6.80 -7.96 -1.73
CA ASP A 121 -7.18 -7.35 -3.02
C ASP A 121 -6.83 -5.87 -3.11
N HIS A 122 -6.22 -5.29 -2.06
CA HIS A 122 -5.79 -3.91 -2.05
C HIS A 122 -4.87 -3.62 -3.25
N PRO A 123 -5.12 -2.55 -4.02
CA PRO A 123 -4.40 -2.29 -5.27
C PRO A 123 -2.86 -2.26 -5.14
N LEU A 124 -2.36 -1.72 -4.02
CA LEU A 124 -0.92 -1.58 -3.78
C LEU A 124 -0.23 -2.86 -3.33
N VAL A 125 -0.95 -3.90 -2.93
CA VAL A 125 -0.32 -5.15 -2.44
C VAL A 125 -0.56 -6.35 -3.35
N ARG A 126 -1.64 -6.32 -4.13
CA ARG A 126 -2.10 -7.46 -4.95
C ARG A 126 -1.03 -8.00 -5.89
N THR A 127 -0.21 -7.13 -6.46
CA THR A 127 0.80 -7.47 -7.47
C THR A 127 2.23 -7.45 -6.93
N LEU A 128 2.43 -7.17 -5.65
CA LEU A 128 3.75 -7.24 -5.06
C LEU A 128 4.23 -8.69 -4.88
N PRO A 129 5.55 -8.93 -4.88
CA PRO A 129 6.10 -10.23 -4.52
C PRO A 129 5.72 -10.62 -3.07
N PRO A 130 5.90 -11.89 -2.68
CA PRO A 130 5.59 -12.35 -1.32
C PRO A 130 6.32 -11.55 -0.23
N VAL A 131 7.56 -11.19 -0.50
CA VAL A 131 8.39 -10.34 0.35
C VAL A 131 9.17 -9.34 -0.51
N VAL A 132 9.34 -8.14 0.02
CA VAL A 132 10.25 -7.11 -0.52
C VAL A 132 11.30 -6.84 0.55
N VAL A 133 12.57 -7.04 0.21
CA VAL A 133 13.70 -6.74 1.09
C VAL A 133 14.46 -5.56 0.50
N VAL A 134 14.64 -4.50 1.28
CA VAL A 134 15.31 -3.27 0.84
C VAL A 134 16.36 -2.88 1.87
N PRO A 135 17.65 -2.86 1.51
CA PRO A 135 18.69 -2.34 2.37
C PRO A 135 18.41 -0.87 2.76
N LEU A 136 18.52 -0.53 4.04
CA LEU A 136 18.23 0.85 4.50
C LEU A 136 19.16 1.88 3.85
N ALA A 137 20.37 1.47 3.51
CA ALA A 137 21.35 2.33 2.83
C ALA A 137 20.93 2.74 1.40
N GLU A 138 20.00 2.02 0.77
CA GLU A 138 19.52 2.34 -0.57
C GLU A 138 18.36 3.34 -0.57
N VAL A 139 17.81 3.68 0.60
CA VAL A 139 16.65 4.55 0.73
C VAL A 139 16.99 5.80 1.52
N ASP A 140 17.67 6.75 0.89
CA ASP A 140 18.14 8.01 1.52
C ASP A 140 17.05 8.76 2.27
N THR A 141 15.80 8.70 1.78
CA THR A 141 14.66 9.41 2.37
C THR A 141 14.09 8.73 3.63
N LEU A 142 14.50 7.50 3.94
CA LEU A 142 14.07 6.78 5.15
C LEU A 142 14.86 7.19 6.40
N GLY A 143 16.11 7.62 6.27
CA GLY A 143 16.96 7.96 7.41
C GLY A 143 16.26 8.83 8.45
N PRO A 144 15.76 10.04 8.10
CA PRO A 144 15.08 10.92 9.06
C PRO A 144 13.82 10.32 9.68
N ALA A 145 13.04 9.54 8.90
CA ALA A 145 11.83 8.91 9.39
C ALA A 145 12.15 7.78 10.39
N LEU A 146 13.19 7.00 10.12
CA LEU A 146 13.66 5.94 11.00
C LEU A 146 14.31 6.49 12.26
N GLU A 147 15.11 7.56 12.17
CA GLU A 147 15.67 8.24 13.34
C GLU A 147 14.57 8.71 14.30
N LEU A 148 13.51 9.32 13.76
CA LEU A 148 12.38 9.74 14.58
C LEU A 148 11.60 8.55 15.16
N LEU A 149 11.39 7.48 14.39
CA LEU A 149 10.75 6.26 14.86
C LEU A 149 11.54 5.64 16.03
N PHE A 150 12.86 5.47 15.86
CA PHE A 150 13.70 4.86 16.88
C PHE A 150 13.86 5.75 18.11
N ALA A 151 13.95 7.07 17.93
CA ALA A 151 13.98 8.00 19.07
C ALA A 151 12.71 7.91 19.93
N GLU A 152 11.55 7.66 19.30
CA GLU A 152 10.28 7.47 20.01
C GLU A 152 10.17 6.08 20.65
N ILE A 153 10.74 5.05 20.04
CA ILE A 153 10.82 3.69 20.59
C ILE A 153 11.76 3.64 21.80
N ASP A 154 12.95 4.25 21.66
CA ASP A 154 13.99 4.23 22.70
C ASP A 154 13.63 5.09 23.92
N ASN A 155 12.74 6.09 23.76
CA ASN A 155 12.31 7.02 24.80
C ASN A 155 10.80 7.00 24.98
N VAL A 156 10.30 6.04 25.75
CA VAL A 156 8.85 5.88 25.97
C VAL A 156 8.24 7.08 26.67
N ARG A 157 7.37 7.80 25.98
CA ARG A 157 6.63 8.97 26.46
C ARG A 157 5.12 8.82 26.24
N CYS A 158 4.33 9.74 26.82
CA CYS A 158 2.89 9.76 26.60
C CYS A 158 2.58 9.88 25.08
N GLY A 159 1.74 8.99 24.54
CA GLY A 159 1.40 8.95 23.13
C GLY A 159 2.37 8.20 22.22
N ASN A 160 3.46 7.66 22.77
CA ASN A 160 4.54 7.02 22.02
C ASN A 160 4.04 5.92 21.07
N ARG A 161 3.13 5.05 21.52
CA ARG A 161 2.58 3.98 20.68
C ARG A 161 1.84 4.53 19.45
N LEU A 162 1.02 5.56 19.64
CA LEU A 162 0.29 6.17 18.53
C LEU A 162 1.25 6.84 17.55
N LEU A 163 2.28 7.51 18.06
CA LEU A 163 3.28 8.16 17.22
C LEU A 163 4.11 7.13 16.45
N ALA A 164 4.54 6.05 17.09
CA ALA A 164 5.26 4.96 16.42
C ALA A 164 4.41 4.31 15.31
N ASP A 165 3.12 4.06 15.56
CA ASP A 165 2.19 3.57 14.53
C ASP A 165 2.16 4.53 13.33
N ARG A 166 2.06 5.85 13.54
CA ARG A 166 2.09 6.85 12.46
C ARG A 166 3.44 6.93 11.76
N MET A 167 4.54 6.74 12.47
CA MET A 167 5.86 6.70 11.84
C MET A 167 6.01 5.50 10.91
N PHE A 168 5.45 4.35 11.25
CA PHE A 168 5.42 3.20 10.33
C PHE A 168 4.58 3.48 9.06
N GLU A 169 3.51 4.28 9.14
CA GLU A 169 2.79 4.76 7.94
C GLU A 169 3.71 5.63 7.05
N VAL A 170 4.51 6.51 7.66
CA VAL A 170 5.49 7.32 6.94
C VAL A 170 6.56 6.44 6.27
N VAL A 171 7.10 5.47 7.01
CA VAL A 171 8.09 4.50 6.48
C VAL A 171 7.51 3.73 5.28
N LEU A 172 6.27 3.30 5.37
CA LEU A 172 5.58 2.60 4.27
C LEU A 172 5.41 3.49 3.03
N ILE A 173 5.05 4.77 3.21
CA ILE A 173 4.94 5.73 2.10
C ILE A 173 6.31 5.93 1.43
N GLN A 174 7.38 6.05 2.21
CA GLN A 174 8.75 6.19 1.67
C GLN A 174 9.18 4.92 0.93
N LEU A 175 8.84 3.74 1.44
CA LEU A 175 9.07 2.47 0.74
C LEU A 175 8.37 2.45 -0.62
N TYR A 176 7.08 2.84 -0.70
CA TYR A 176 6.37 2.91 -1.98
C TYR A 176 7.00 3.94 -2.94
N ARG A 177 7.46 5.08 -2.44
CA ARG A 177 8.19 6.07 -3.25
C ARG A 177 9.47 5.49 -3.83
N TRP A 178 10.21 4.76 -3.00
CA TRP A 178 11.42 4.09 -3.44
C TRP A 178 11.11 3.01 -4.48
N LEU A 179 10.09 2.17 -4.26
CA LEU A 179 9.64 1.16 -5.23
C LEU A 179 9.23 1.77 -6.58
N LEU A 180 8.60 2.94 -6.57
CA LEU A 180 8.25 3.66 -7.81
C LEU A 180 9.46 4.23 -8.55
N ALA A 181 10.56 4.49 -7.85
CA ALA A 181 11.80 5.01 -8.44
C ALA A 181 12.75 3.88 -8.89
N HIS A 182 12.71 2.71 -8.23
CA HIS A 182 13.66 1.60 -8.39
C HIS A 182 12.94 0.29 -8.75
N GLY A 183 11.79 0.36 -9.42
CA GLY A 183 11.00 -0.83 -9.77
C GLY A 183 11.73 -1.85 -10.63
N ASP A 184 12.65 -1.39 -11.47
CA ASP A 184 13.48 -2.25 -12.32
C ASP A 184 14.57 -2.97 -11.50
N ASP A 185 15.05 -2.38 -10.40
CA ASP A 185 16.11 -2.94 -9.54
C ASP A 185 15.59 -4.09 -8.66
N VAL A 186 14.30 -4.06 -8.32
CA VAL A 186 13.64 -5.07 -7.47
C VAL A 186 12.78 -6.06 -8.26
N ASP A 187 12.89 -6.07 -9.59
CA ASP A 187 12.17 -6.97 -10.49
C ASP A 187 10.66 -7.04 -10.16
N LEU A 188 10.04 -5.86 -10.01
CA LEU A 188 8.60 -5.78 -9.70
C LEU A 188 7.80 -6.44 -10.82
N PRO A 189 6.88 -7.35 -10.50
CA PRO A 189 6.02 -7.96 -11.50
C PRO A 189 5.10 -6.92 -12.17
N ALA A 190 4.64 -7.24 -13.37
CA ALA A 190 3.65 -6.41 -14.04
C ALA A 190 2.44 -6.16 -13.12
N GLY A 191 2.12 -4.88 -12.92
CA GLY A 191 1.09 -4.48 -11.97
C GLY A 191 0.93 -2.97 -11.82
N LEU A 192 0.18 -2.57 -10.80
CA LEU A 192 -0.10 -1.15 -10.57
C LEU A 192 1.17 -0.34 -10.32
N LEU A 193 2.09 -0.81 -9.47
CA LEU A 193 3.30 -0.07 -9.15
C LEU A 193 4.22 0.08 -10.36
N THR A 194 4.42 -0.99 -11.14
CA THR A 194 5.19 -0.96 -12.39
C THR A 194 4.56 0.00 -13.41
N GLY A 195 3.23 0.00 -13.51
CA GLY A 195 2.51 0.97 -14.34
C GLY A 195 2.65 2.43 -13.84
N LEU A 196 2.63 2.66 -12.53
CA LEU A 196 2.83 3.98 -11.92
C LEU A 196 4.29 4.45 -11.98
N ALA A 197 5.26 3.54 -12.07
CA ALA A 197 6.66 3.88 -12.27
C ALA A 197 6.90 4.48 -13.66
N ASP A 198 6.19 4.01 -14.70
CA ASP A 198 6.25 4.60 -16.04
C ASP A 198 5.60 6.00 -16.06
N ARG A 199 6.41 7.02 -16.40
CA ARG A 199 6.00 8.44 -16.34
C ARG A 199 4.78 8.78 -17.22
N ARG A 200 4.58 8.08 -18.35
CA ARG A 200 3.46 8.33 -19.26
C ARG A 200 2.20 7.63 -18.79
N LEU A 201 2.31 6.34 -18.41
CA LEU A 201 1.18 5.59 -17.88
C LEU A 201 0.70 6.15 -16.54
N ALA A 202 1.60 6.67 -15.71
CA ALA A 202 1.24 7.29 -14.43
C ALA A 202 0.17 8.38 -14.60
N ALA A 203 0.28 9.24 -15.60
CA ALA A 203 -0.72 10.29 -15.85
C ALA A 203 -2.12 9.71 -16.13
N ALA A 204 -2.20 8.68 -16.97
CA ALA A 204 -3.47 8.00 -17.26
C ALA A 204 -4.00 7.23 -16.05
N LEU A 205 -3.14 6.51 -15.32
CA LEU A 205 -3.53 5.77 -14.12
C LEU A 205 -4.06 6.69 -13.03
N VAL A 206 -3.38 7.80 -12.74
CA VAL A 206 -3.83 8.79 -11.75
C VAL A 206 -5.18 9.37 -12.15
N ALA A 207 -5.38 9.75 -13.42
CA ALA A 207 -6.66 10.25 -13.91
C ALA A 207 -7.78 9.21 -13.79
N LEU A 208 -7.50 7.93 -14.10
CA LEU A 208 -8.46 6.83 -13.91
C LEU A 208 -8.82 6.63 -12.43
N HIS A 209 -7.85 6.78 -11.52
CA HIS A 209 -8.08 6.64 -10.09
C HIS A 209 -8.90 7.79 -9.51
N GLN A 210 -8.66 9.00 -9.95
CA GLN A 210 -9.38 10.19 -9.49
C GLN A 210 -10.82 10.23 -10.02
N GLU A 211 -11.02 9.89 -11.29
CA GLU A 211 -12.31 10.00 -11.98
C GLU A 211 -12.78 8.66 -12.58
N PRO A 212 -12.99 7.59 -11.79
CA PRO A 212 -13.37 6.29 -12.33
C PRO A 212 -14.73 6.31 -13.05
N GLY A 213 -15.63 7.22 -12.68
CA GLY A 213 -16.95 7.36 -13.27
C GLY A 213 -17.00 8.09 -14.62
N ARG A 214 -15.91 8.76 -15.02
CA ARG A 214 -15.82 9.45 -16.31
C ARG A 214 -16.04 8.46 -17.47
N PRO A 215 -16.65 8.87 -18.60
CA PRO A 215 -16.86 8.00 -19.77
C PRO A 215 -15.53 7.76 -20.51
N TRP A 216 -14.71 6.92 -19.91
CA TRP A 216 -13.39 6.56 -20.44
C TRP A 216 -13.50 5.71 -21.70
N THR A 217 -12.70 6.05 -22.69
CA THR A 217 -12.43 5.25 -23.88
C THR A 217 -10.93 5.03 -24.00
N LEU A 218 -10.50 4.03 -24.77
CA LEU A 218 -9.07 3.84 -25.05
C LEU A 218 -8.41 5.11 -25.60
N THR A 219 -9.15 5.88 -26.42
CA THR A 219 -8.67 7.16 -26.97
C THR A 219 -8.45 8.22 -25.90
N THR A 220 -9.38 8.36 -24.94
CA THR A 220 -9.23 9.34 -23.85
C THR A 220 -8.14 8.93 -22.87
N MET A 221 -8.00 7.65 -22.57
CA MET A 221 -6.92 7.13 -21.72
C MET A 221 -5.54 7.37 -22.37
N ALA A 222 -5.38 7.05 -23.66
CA ALA A 222 -4.13 7.25 -24.39
C ALA A 222 -3.74 8.74 -24.47
N ARG A 223 -4.73 9.65 -24.56
CA ARG A 223 -4.49 11.09 -24.53
C ARG A 223 -3.94 11.57 -23.20
N GLU A 224 -4.43 11.05 -22.06
CA GLU A 224 -3.86 11.37 -20.74
C GLU A 224 -2.38 10.93 -20.62
N ALA A 225 -2.02 9.84 -21.29
CA ALA A 225 -0.64 9.37 -21.38
C ALA A 225 0.22 10.06 -22.46
N ALA A 226 -0.34 11.00 -23.23
CA ALA A 226 0.29 11.59 -24.42
C ALA A 226 0.84 10.52 -25.39
N MET A 227 0.05 9.45 -25.65
CA MET A 227 0.42 8.31 -26.50
C MET A 227 -0.63 8.06 -27.60
N SER A 228 -0.20 7.37 -28.68
CA SER A 228 -1.15 6.77 -29.62
C SER A 228 -1.94 5.64 -28.95
N ARG A 229 -3.16 5.33 -29.45
CA ARG A 229 -4.00 4.26 -28.90
C ARG A 229 -3.29 2.91 -28.87
N SER A 230 -2.60 2.56 -29.96
CA SER A 230 -1.89 1.28 -30.08
C SER A 230 -0.71 1.18 -29.13
N SER A 231 0.14 2.22 -29.08
CA SER A 231 1.30 2.26 -28.17
C SER A 231 0.86 2.24 -26.70
N PHE A 232 -0.19 2.98 -26.36
CA PHE A 232 -0.74 3.00 -25.00
C PHE A 232 -1.27 1.62 -24.59
N ALA A 233 -2.09 0.97 -25.45
CA ALA A 233 -2.66 -0.34 -25.11
C ALA A 233 -1.58 -1.40 -24.95
N ALA A 234 -0.56 -1.42 -25.82
CA ALA A 234 0.56 -2.35 -25.75
C ALA A 234 1.38 -2.13 -24.47
N ARG A 235 1.82 -0.88 -24.22
CA ARG A 235 2.62 -0.52 -23.04
C ARG A 235 1.87 -0.74 -21.74
N PHE A 236 0.58 -0.42 -21.71
CA PHE A 236 -0.26 -0.64 -20.54
C PHE A 236 -0.38 -2.14 -20.22
N LYS A 237 -0.62 -3.00 -21.23
CA LYS A 237 -0.69 -4.44 -21.03
C LYS A 237 0.65 -5.03 -20.57
N GLU A 238 1.75 -4.54 -21.13
CA GLU A 238 3.10 -4.94 -20.75
C GLU A 238 3.38 -4.65 -19.28
N LEU A 239 3.19 -3.40 -18.83
CA LEU A 239 3.58 -2.95 -17.49
C LEU A 239 2.53 -3.22 -16.42
N VAL A 240 1.23 -3.19 -16.76
CA VAL A 240 0.14 -3.41 -15.79
C VAL A 240 -0.38 -4.84 -15.81
N GLY A 241 -0.03 -5.64 -16.83
CA GLY A 241 -0.39 -7.05 -16.96
C GLY A 241 -1.81 -7.31 -17.47
N GLN A 242 -2.60 -6.25 -17.74
CA GLN A 242 -3.98 -6.35 -18.23
C GLN A 242 -4.30 -5.19 -19.19
N THR A 243 -5.39 -5.30 -19.93
CA THR A 243 -5.81 -4.20 -20.81
C THR A 243 -6.32 -2.99 -20.03
N PRO A 244 -6.25 -1.76 -20.59
CA PRO A 244 -6.75 -0.55 -19.93
C PRO A 244 -8.23 -0.64 -19.52
N VAL A 245 -9.07 -1.30 -20.33
CA VAL A 245 -10.51 -1.46 -20.06
C VAL A 245 -10.77 -2.46 -18.94
N GLU A 246 -10.03 -3.57 -18.92
CA GLU A 246 -10.09 -4.55 -17.82
C GLU A 246 -9.64 -3.93 -16.51
N TYR A 247 -8.54 -3.14 -16.55
CA TYR A 247 -8.04 -2.40 -15.40
C TYR A 247 -9.08 -1.42 -14.86
N LEU A 248 -9.67 -0.57 -15.71
CA LEU A 248 -10.71 0.37 -15.29
C LEU A 248 -11.92 -0.37 -14.67
N THR A 249 -12.33 -1.48 -15.27
CA THR A 249 -13.43 -2.29 -14.74
C THR A 249 -13.09 -2.81 -13.35
N GLN A 250 -11.88 -3.37 -13.18
CA GLN A 250 -11.40 -3.84 -11.89
C GLN A 250 -11.32 -2.71 -10.87
N TRP A 251 -10.78 -1.56 -11.26
CA TRP A 251 -10.69 -0.38 -10.41
C TRP A 251 -12.06 0.10 -9.95
N ARG A 252 -13.03 0.18 -10.84
CA ARG A 252 -14.43 0.53 -10.51
C ARG A 252 -15.02 -0.44 -9.49
N ILE A 253 -14.77 -1.73 -9.63
CA ILE A 253 -15.25 -2.74 -8.65
C ILE A 253 -14.56 -2.57 -7.29
N THR A 254 -13.26 -2.33 -7.26
CA THR A 254 -12.53 -2.06 -6.00
C THR A 254 -13.09 -0.83 -5.29
N VAL A 255 -13.33 0.27 -6.04
CA VAL A 255 -13.97 1.48 -5.49
C VAL A 255 -15.42 1.22 -5.06
N ALA A 256 -16.15 0.36 -5.78
CA ALA A 256 -17.52 -0.02 -5.40
C ALA A 256 -17.55 -0.79 -4.07
N GLN A 257 -16.62 -1.72 -3.86
CA GLN A 257 -16.50 -2.46 -2.61
C GLN A 257 -16.27 -1.52 -1.42
N ASP A 258 -15.36 -0.55 -1.57
CA ASP A 258 -15.09 0.47 -0.57
C ASP A 258 -16.35 1.30 -0.23
N ARG A 259 -17.02 1.84 -1.24
CA ARG A 259 -18.24 2.64 -1.06
C ARG A 259 -19.40 1.85 -0.44
N LEU A 260 -19.55 0.60 -0.83
CA LEU A 260 -20.62 -0.27 -0.29
C LEU A 260 -20.38 -0.57 1.20
N ARG A 261 -19.13 -0.73 1.64
CA ARG A 261 -18.77 -0.82 3.08
C ARG A 261 -19.18 0.44 3.83
N ALA A 262 -18.97 1.62 3.23
CA ALA A 262 -19.32 2.92 3.81
C ALA A 262 -20.80 3.28 3.72
N VAL A 263 -21.71 2.30 3.54
CA VAL A 263 -23.20 2.49 3.54
C VAL A 263 -23.74 3.22 2.30
N ALA A 264 -23.04 3.22 1.17
CA ALA A 264 -23.59 3.78 -0.06
C ALA A 264 -24.61 2.82 -0.72
N SER A 265 -25.71 3.36 -1.27
CA SER A 265 -26.64 2.52 -2.02
C SER A 265 -26.03 2.02 -3.33
N GLY A 266 -26.29 0.76 -3.70
CA GLY A 266 -25.79 0.17 -4.94
C GLY A 266 -26.17 0.95 -6.20
N ALA A 267 -27.36 1.55 -6.25
CA ALA A 267 -27.82 2.38 -7.38
C ALA A 267 -27.03 3.70 -7.49
N ARG A 268 -26.72 4.33 -6.36
CA ARG A 268 -25.87 5.53 -6.32
C ARG A 268 -24.44 5.19 -6.74
N THR A 269 -23.88 4.13 -6.19
CA THR A 269 -22.54 3.62 -6.52
C THR A 269 -22.42 3.32 -8.02
N ALA A 270 -23.40 2.63 -8.61
CA ALA A 270 -23.42 2.34 -10.05
C ALA A 270 -23.32 3.62 -10.91
N ARG A 271 -24.13 4.63 -10.60
CA ARG A 271 -24.16 5.89 -11.33
C ARG A 271 -22.85 6.67 -11.19
N GLU A 272 -22.32 6.78 -9.97
CA GLU A 272 -21.08 7.53 -9.69
C GLU A 272 -19.85 6.86 -10.30
N LEU A 273 -19.89 5.53 -10.54
CA LEU A 273 -18.84 4.78 -11.21
C LEU A 273 -19.04 4.67 -12.74
N GLY A 274 -20.03 5.38 -13.31
CA GLY A 274 -20.24 5.47 -14.75
C GLY A 274 -20.84 4.21 -15.39
N TYR A 275 -21.60 3.43 -14.63
CA TYR A 275 -22.40 2.34 -15.20
C TYR A 275 -23.73 2.85 -15.73
N ALA A 276 -24.12 2.35 -16.90
CA ALA A 276 -25.37 2.78 -17.58
C ALA A 276 -26.64 2.44 -16.76
N SER A 277 -26.57 1.40 -15.90
CA SER A 277 -27.68 1.02 -15.05
C SER A 277 -27.18 0.21 -13.82
N PRO A 278 -27.99 0.13 -12.73
CA PRO A 278 -27.71 -0.75 -11.60
C PRO A 278 -27.54 -2.22 -12.01
N ALA A 279 -28.29 -2.67 -13.02
CA ALA A 279 -28.19 -4.03 -13.54
C ALA A 279 -26.85 -4.28 -14.25
N ALA A 280 -26.33 -3.31 -15.02
CA ALA A 280 -25.01 -3.40 -15.64
C ALA A 280 -23.90 -3.45 -14.58
N PHE A 281 -24.01 -2.63 -13.54
CA PHE A 281 -23.10 -2.65 -12.40
C PHE A 281 -23.14 -4.01 -11.69
N SER A 282 -24.32 -4.51 -11.35
CA SER A 282 -24.47 -5.79 -10.63
C SER A 282 -23.86 -6.96 -11.42
N ARG A 283 -24.04 -6.99 -12.75
CA ARG A 283 -23.39 -8.01 -13.61
C ARG A 283 -21.86 -7.89 -13.58
N ALA A 284 -21.31 -6.69 -13.75
CA ALA A 284 -19.86 -6.47 -13.73
C ALA A 284 -19.25 -6.82 -12.35
N PHE A 285 -19.95 -6.46 -11.27
CA PHE A 285 -19.56 -6.80 -9.91
C PHE A 285 -19.55 -8.31 -9.69
N SER A 286 -20.66 -9.00 -10.04
CA SER A 286 -20.78 -10.46 -9.88
C SER A 286 -19.73 -11.22 -10.70
N GLN A 287 -19.42 -10.74 -11.89
CA GLN A 287 -18.41 -11.36 -12.75
C GLN A 287 -16.99 -11.26 -12.14
N ARG A 288 -16.69 -10.20 -11.41
CA ARG A 288 -15.35 -9.94 -10.82
C ARG A 288 -15.21 -10.46 -9.39
N VAL A 289 -16.30 -10.43 -8.60
CA VAL A 289 -16.31 -10.78 -7.18
C VAL A 289 -16.89 -12.18 -6.93
N GLY A 290 -17.54 -12.78 -7.94
CA GLY A 290 -18.16 -14.11 -7.85
C GLY A 290 -19.54 -14.10 -7.22
N ARG A 291 -20.04 -12.97 -6.71
CA ARG A 291 -21.35 -12.83 -6.05
C ARG A 291 -21.93 -11.43 -6.26
N SER A 292 -23.25 -11.28 -6.04
CA SER A 292 -23.91 -9.98 -6.22
C SER A 292 -23.46 -8.96 -5.16
N PRO A 293 -23.58 -7.64 -5.41
CA PRO A 293 -23.25 -6.61 -4.42
C PRO A 293 -24.01 -6.80 -3.09
N ARG A 294 -25.27 -7.24 -3.15
CA ARG A 294 -26.10 -7.47 -1.98
C ARG A 294 -25.62 -8.67 -1.16
N SER A 295 -25.38 -9.82 -1.83
CA SER A 295 -24.87 -11.02 -1.17
C SER A 295 -23.49 -10.76 -0.55
N TRP A 296 -22.63 -10.04 -1.27
CA TRP A 296 -21.31 -9.68 -0.77
C TRP A 296 -21.36 -8.83 0.52
N LEU A 297 -22.31 -7.87 0.62
CA LEU A 297 -22.53 -7.10 1.84
C LEU A 297 -23.07 -7.95 3.01
N THR A 298 -23.95 -8.90 2.73
CA THR A 298 -24.47 -9.81 3.76
C THR A 298 -23.34 -10.65 4.36
N ASP A 299 -22.51 -11.25 3.50
CA ASP A 299 -21.39 -12.09 3.94
C ASP A 299 -20.33 -11.30 4.74
N LEU A 300 -20.11 -10.02 4.41
CA LEU A 300 -19.23 -9.15 5.20
C LEU A 300 -19.79 -8.90 6.60
N ALA A 301 -21.10 -8.63 6.70
CA ALA A 301 -21.74 -8.40 7.99
C ALA A 301 -21.69 -9.65 8.89
N GLU A 302 -21.83 -10.83 8.31
CA GLU A 302 -21.70 -12.11 9.02
C GLU A 302 -20.25 -12.35 9.49
N SER A 303 -19.26 -12.08 8.64
CA SER A 303 -17.84 -12.22 8.98
C SER A 303 -17.39 -11.26 10.09
N ASP A 304 -17.91 -10.05 10.12
CA ASP A 304 -17.58 -9.05 11.16
C ASP A 304 -18.19 -9.45 12.53
N VAL A 305 -19.30 -10.16 12.56
CA VAL A 305 -19.95 -10.69 13.77
C VAL A 305 -19.13 -11.84 14.37
N ASP A 306 -18.60 -12.73 13.54
CA ASP A 306 -17.80 -13.87 13.99
C ASP A 306 -16.46 -13.42 14.60
N ILE A 307 -15.80 -12.41 14.02
CA ILE A 307 -14.57 -11.85 14.57
C ILE A 307 -14.80 -11.15 15.91
N ALA A 308 -15.96 -10.54 16.12
CA ALA A 308 -16.32 -9.90 17.38
C ALA A 308 -16.56 -10.90 18.52
N HIS A 309 -16.93 -12.15 18.20
CA HIS A 309 -17.18 -13.21 19.19
C HIS A 309 -15.93 -14.03 19.56
N ASP A 310 -14.89 -14.00 18.76
CA ASP A 310 -13.66 -14.80 18.96
C ASP A 310 -12.54 -14.03 19.70
N HIS A 311 -12.88 -12.96 20.44
CA HIS A 311 -11.99 -12.32 21.40
C HIS A 311 -12.28 -12.77 22.84
N PRO A 312 -11.72 -13.91 23.32
CA PRO A 312 -11.72 -14.20 24.73
C PRO A 312 -10.77 -13.23 25.41
N GLN A 313 -11.35 -12.45 26.28
CA GLN A 313 -10.78 -11.66 27.37
C GLN A 313 -9.35 -12.06 27.75
N GLN A 314 -8.35 -11.33 27.30
CA GLN A 314 -7.10 -11.20 28.05
C GLN A 314 -7.33 -10.17 29.17
N ARG A 315 -8.03 -10.61 30.22
CA ARG A 315 -7.96 -10.04 31.55
C ARG A 315 -7.02 -10.95 32.35
N ARG A 316 -5.81 -10.55 32.57
CA ARG A 316 -5.04 -10.51 33.83
C ARG A 316 -3.60 -10.23 33.55
#